data_96af65d1519005fd13149000f2c1fd60
#
_entry.id   96af65d1519005fd13149000f2c1fd60
#
_cell.length_a   1.000
_cell.length_b   1.000
_cell.length_c   1.000
_cell.angle_alpha   90.00
_cell.angle_beta   90.00
_cell.angle_gamma   90.00
#
_symmetry.space_group_name_H-M   'P 1'
#
loop_
_entity.id
_entity.type
_entity.pdbx_description
1 polymer ?
#
loop_
_entity_poly.entity_id
_entity_poly.type
_entity_poly.pdbx_seq_one_letter_code
_entity_poly.pdbx_strand_id
1 'polypeptide(L)'
;DLEDELRPVAMYIVLNYIWNKTKSDQKKRMLIVDEAWQLMKYEDSANFLFSLAKRARKYNLGITTITQDVEDFMGSRMGRAIVANASMQFLLKQSPSAVDVLSDVFKLTSEEKKRLSQFPVGQGLFFAGQNHVHIQVVASPTETGLITTNPGQVQQQQQQAAGAQGDFNQ
;
A
#
# COMPACT_ATOMS: atom_id res chain seq x y z
N ASP A 1 -6.14 -11.87 -20.27
CA ASP A 1 -6.35 -13.12 -19.50
C ASP A 1 -7.55 -13.00 -18.59
N LEU A 2 -8.34 -14.08 -18.49
CA LEU A 2 -9.58 -14.13 -17.69
C LEU A 2 -9.30 -13.83 -16.20
N GLU A 3 -8.12 -14.17 -15.71
CA GLU A 3 -7.69 -13.91 -14.34
C GLU A 3 -7.59 -12.40 -14.03
N ASP A 4 -7.08 -11.59 -14.94
CA ASP A 4 -6.93 -10.14 -14.71
C ASP A 4 -8.27 -9.42 -14.76
N GLU A 5 -9.21 -9.89 -15.60
CA GLU A 5 -10.57 -9.34 -15.66
C GLU A 5 -11.39 -9.70 -14.41
N LEU A 6 -11.19 -10.87 -13.84
CA LEU A 6 -11.91 -11.31 -12.64
C LEU A 6 -11.34 -10.77 -11.33
N ARG A 7 -10.08 -10.32 -11.32
CA ARG A 7 -9.41 -9.85 -10.10
C ARG A 7 -10.14 -8.69 -9.41
N PRO A 8 -10.59 -7.63 -10.09
CA PRO A 8 -11.34 -6.55 -9.44
C PRO A 8 -12.67 -7.02 -8.85
N VAL A 9 -13.34 -7.96 -9.51
CA VAL A 9 -14.59 -8.54 -9.02
C VAL A 9 -14.33 -9.37 -7.76
N ALA A 10 -13.30 -10.19 -7.77
CA ALA A 10 -12.90 -10.98 -6.61
C ALA A 10 -12.50 -10.06 -5.42
N MET A 11 -11.72 -9.02 -5.68
CA MET A 11 -11.36 -8.03 -4.66
C MET A 11 -12.60 -7.34 -4.07
N TYR A 12 -13.56 -6.96 -4.91
CA TYR A 12 -14.82 -6.37 -4.47
C TYR A 12 -15.62 -7.30 -3.55
N ILE A 13 -15.74 -8.58 -3.91
CA ILE A 13 -16.46 -9.59 -3.11
C ILE A 13 -15.77 -9.76 -1.74
N VAL A 14 -14.44 -9.91 -1.73
CA VAL A 14 -13.67 -10.06 -0.49
C VAL A 14 -13.81 -8.81 0.40
N LEU A 15 -13.70 -7.62 -0.17
CA LEU A 15 -13.88 -6.37 0.58
C LEU A 15 -15.29 -6.25 1.17
N ASN A 16 -16.31 -6.67 0.42
CA ASN A 16 -17.69 -6.66 0.89
C ASN A 16 -17.90 -7.63 2.08
N TYR A 17 -17.30 -8.81 2.01
CA TYR A 17 -17.29 -9.77 3.10
C TYR A 17 -16.61 -9.19 4.35
N ILE A 18 -15.40 -8.63 4.20
CA ILE A 18 -14.65 -8.01 5.28
C ILE A 18 -15.45 -6.86 5.91
N TRP A 19 -16.09 -6.04 5.08
CA TRP A 19 -16.91 -4.94 5.54
C TRP A 19 -18.12 -5.40 6.37
N ASN A 20 -18.83 -6.44 5.92
CA ASN A 20 -19.95 -6.99 6.67
C ASN A 20 -19.50 -7.57 8.01
N LYS A 21 -18.35 -8.27 8.04
CA LYS A 21 -17.77 -8.78 9.28
C LYS A 21 -17.32 -7.66 10.22
N THR A 22 -16.77 -6.58 9.67
CA THR A 22 -16.34 -5.42 10.48
C THR A 22 -17.51 -4.74 11.16
N LYS A 23 -18.67 -4.65 10.49
CA LYS A 23 -19.88 -4.07 11.09
C LYS A 23 -20.46 -4.90 12.22
N SER A 24 -20.26 -6.21 12.22
CA SER A 24 -20.92 -7.13 13.15
C SER A 24 -20.31 -7.14 14.55
N ASP A 25 -18.98 -6.92 14.71
CA ASP A 25 -18.31 -7.10 16.00
C ASP A 25 -17.43 -5.92 16.47
N GLN A 26 -17.28 -4.88 15.69
CA GLN A 26 -16.57 -3.62 15.98
C GLN A 26 -15.15 -3.77 16.58
N LYS A 27 -14.48 -4.89 16.34
CA LYS A 27 -13.08 -5.07 16.76
C LYS A 27 -12.16 -4.11 16.01
N LYS A 28 -11.10 -3.68 16.67
CA LYS A 28 -10.04 -2.91 15.99
C LYS A 28 -9.39 -3.77 14.91
N ARG A 29 -9.37 -3.27 13.68
CA ARG A 29 -8.81 -3.95 12.50
C ARG A 29 -8.02 -2.99 11.64
N MET A 30 -7.09 -3.55 10.88
CA MET A 30 -6.44 -2.87 9.78
C MET A 30 -6.69 -3.68 8.50
N LEU A 31 -7.17 -3.02 7.48
CA LEU A 31 -7.33 -3.55 6.14
C LEU A 31 -6.25 -2.93 5.25
N ILE A 32 -5.41 -3.78 4.69
CA ILE A 32 -4.39 -3.37 3.71
C ILE A 32 -4.87 -3.84 2.35
N VAL A 33 -5.02 -2.91 1.43
CA VAL A 33 -5.41 -3.16 0.03
C VAL A 33 -4.22 -2.85 -0.84
N ASP A 34 -3.55 -3.91 -1.28
CA ASP A 34 -2.45 -3.80 -2.23
C ASP A 34 -2.98 -3.74 -3.66
N GLU A 35 -2.24 -3.09 -4.56
CA GLU A 35 -2.63 -2.83 -5.95
C GLU A 35 -4.03 -2.17 -6.06
N ALA A 36 -4.29 -1.20 -5.18
CA ALA A 36 -5.61 -0.57 -5.04
C ALA A 36 -6.10 0.13 -6.32
N TRP A 37 -5.19 0.47 -7.26
CA TRP A 37 -5.54 1.02 -8.57
C TRP A 37 -6.44 0.08 -9.38
N GLN A 38 -6.34 -1.24 -9.18
CA GLN A 38 -7.19 -2.20 -9.86
C GLN A 38 -8.67 -2.03 -9.53
N LEU A 39 -8.99 -1.59 -8.31
CA LEU A 39 -10.36 -1.27 -7.93
C LEU A 39 -10.89 0.02 -8.59
N MET A 40 -9.98 0.87 -9.08
CA MET A 40 -10.36 2.12 -9.76
C MET A 40 -10.82 1.88 -11.21
N LYS A 41 -10.55 0.71 -11.80
CA LYS A 41 -10.96 0.36 -13.15
C LYS A 41 -12.47 0.32 -13.35
N TYR A 42 -13.23 0.02 -12.30
CA TYR A 42 -14.67 -0.06 -12.34
C TYR A 42 -15.30 0.88 -11.32
N GLU A 43 -16.32 1.60 -11.73
CA GLU A 43 -16.97 2.62 -10.92
C GLU A 43 -17.53 2.05 -9.61
N ASP A 44 -18.14 0.88 -9.64
CA ASP A 44 -18.74 0.24 -8.47
C ASP A 44 -17.69 -0.13 -7.41
N SER A 45 -16.56 -0.72 -7.81
CA SER A 45 -15.49 -1.06 -6.88
C SER A 45 -14.79 0.17 -6.32
N ALA A 46 -14.60 1.22 -7.14
CA ALA A 46 -14.02 2.48 -6.71
C ALA A 46 -14.93 3.20 -5.70
N ASN A 47 -16.23 3.27 -5.99
CA ASN A 47 -17.25 3.84 -5.09
C ASN A 47 -17.34 3.06 -3.77
N PHE A 48 -17.21 1.73 -3.85
CA PHE A 48 -17.24 0.89 -2.66
C PHE A 48 -16.02 1.17 -1.76
N LEU A 49 -14.79 1.14 -2.30
CA LEU A 49 -13.57 1.42 -1.54
C LEU A 49 -13.61 2.84 -0.93
N PHE A 50 -14.05 3.83 -1.68
CA PHE A 50 -14.22 5.19 -1.20
C PHE A 50 -15.23 5.28 -0.04
N SER A 51 -16.39 4.63 -0.20
CA SER A 51 -17.43 4.59 0.84
C SER A 51 -16.95 3.89 2.10
N LEU A 52 -16.12 2.85 1.94
CA LEU A 52 -15.50 2.11 3.03
C LEU A 52 -14.49 3.00 3.75
N ALA A 53 -13.61 3.69 3.01
CA ALA A 53 -12.63 4.62 3.58
C ALA A 53 -13.29 5.74 4.41
N LYS A 54 -14.38 6.32 3.92
CA LYS A 54 -15.14 7.35 4.66
C LYS A 54 -15.75 6.87 5.97
N ARG A 55 -16.14 5.61 6.04
CA ARG A 55 -16.90 5.05 7.18
C ARG A 55 -16.05 4.21 8.12
N ALA A 56 -14.87 3.82 7.70
CA ALA A 56 -13.97 2.90 8.41
C ALA A 56 -13.74 3.31 9.87
N ARG A 57 -13.47 4.59 10.12
CA ARG A 57 -13.22 5.11 11.48
C ARG A 57 -14.36 4.82 12.45
N LYS A 58 -15.62 4.88 11.99
CA LYS A 58 -16.80 4.60 12.83
C LYS A 58 -16.84 3.15 13.32
N TYR A 59 -16.17 2.24 12.62
CA TYR A 59 -16.16 0.81 12.90
C TYR A 59 -14.80 0.31 13.39
N ASN A 60 -13.96 1.20 13.92
CA ASN A 60 -12.60 0.88 14.38
C ASN A 60 -11.73 0.20 13.32
N LEU A 61 -11.96 0.51 12.04
CA LEU A 61 -11.22 -0.02 10.90
C LEU A 61 -10.22 1.03 10.39
N GLY A 62 -8.92 0.72 10.44
CA GLY A 62 -7.89 1.42 9.68
C GLY A 62 -7.85 0.87 8.25
N ILE A 63 -7.64 1.73 7.26
CA ILE A 63 -7.47 1.32 5.87
C ILE A 63 -6.16 1.88 5.36
N THR A 64 -5.36 1.00 4.77
CA THR A 64 -4.15 1.36 4.02
C THR A 64 -4.35 0.90 2.58
N THR A 65 -4.24 1.83 1.64
CA THR A 65 -4.20 1.53 0.21
C THR A 65 -2.78 1.66 -0.29
N ILE A 66 -2.31 0.67 -1.03
CA ILE A 66 -0.99 0.65 -1.67
C ILE A 66 -1.21 0.60 -3.17
N THR A 67 -0.48 1.42 -3.91
CA THR A 67 -0.53 1.42 -5.37
C THR A 67 0.85 1.70 -5.96
N GLN A 68 1.18 1.01 -7.01
CA GLN A 68 2.35 1.29 -7.87
C GLN A 68 1.93 2.19 -9.03
N ASP A 69 0.71 2.03 -9.52
CA ASP A 69 0.17 2.84 -10.61
C ASP A 69 -0.55 4.07 -10.06
N VAL A 70 0.23 5.15 -9.96
CA VAL A 70 -0.25 6.43 -9.45
C VAL A 70 -1.18 7.10 -10.46
N GLU A 71 -0.88 6.98 -11.76
CA GLU A 71 -1.64 7.66 -12.81
C GLU A 71 -3.07 7.10 -12.87
N ASP A 72 -3.21 5.78 -12.91
CA ASP A 72 -4.52 5.10 -12.89
C ASP A 72 -5.29 5.40 -11.61
N PHE A 73 -4.61 5.34 -10.45
CA PHE A 73 -5.26 5.61 -9.17
C PHE A 73 -5.73 7.07 -9.07
N MET A 74 -4.87 8.03 -9.41
CA MET A 74 -5.16 9.46 -9.37
C MET A 74 -6.03 9.94 -10.54
N GLY A 75 -6.08 9.22 -11.64
CA GLY A 75 -7.01 9.43 -12.74
C GLY A 75 -8.47 9.29 -12.31
N SER A 76 -8.75 8.40 -11.39
CA SER A 76 -10.08 8.22 -10.80
C SER A 76 -10.46 9.35 -9.84
N ARG A 77 -11.71 9.86 -9.94
CA ARG A 77 -12.27 10.80 -8.95
C ARG A 77 -12.26 10.20 -7.53
N MET A 78 -12.53 8.90 -7.41
CA MET A 78 -12.56 8.20 -6.13
C MET A 78 -11.16 8.03 -5.55
N GLY A 79 -10.16 7.71 -6.36
CA GLY A 79 -8.76 7.63 -5.92
C GLY A 79 -8.27 8.97 -5.35
N ARG A 80 -8.50 10.07 -6.05
CA ARG A 80 -8.20 11.42 -5.52
C ARG A 80 -8.89 11.70 -4.20
N ALA A 81 -10.16 11.32 -4.08
CA ALA A 81 -10.92 11.53 -2.85
C ALA A 81 -10.43 10.64 -1.68
N ILE A 82 -9.94 9.42 -1.96
CA ILE A 82 -9.31 8.55 -0.96
C ILE A 82 -8.02 9.20 -0.46
N VAL A 83 -7.15 9.66 -1.35
CA VAL A 83 -5.89 10.34 -0.99
C VAL A 83 -6.18 11.60 -0.15
N ALA A 84 -7.12 12.43 -0.56
CA ALA A 84 -7.49 13.64 0.16
C ALA A 84 -8.05 13.38 1.58
N ASN A 85 -8.63 12.22 1.82
CA ASN A 85 -9.14 11.81 3.13
C ASN A 85 -8.14 10.99 3.96
N ALA A 86 -7.02 10.57 3.39
CA ALA A 86 -5.99 9.84 4.12
C ALA A 86 -5.25 10.79 5.07
N SER A 87 -5.17 10.41 6.35
CA SER A 87 -4.46 11.18 7.36
C SER A 87 -2.94 11.03 7.30
N MET A 88 -2.48 9.96 6.69
CA MET A 88 -1.06 9.67 6.47
C MET A 88 -0.88 9.19 5.03
N GLN A 89 0.16 9.69 4.35
CA GLN A 89 0.55 9.23 3.03
C GLN A 89 2.07 9.01 3.00
N PHE A 90 2.49 8.02 2.24
CA PHE A 90 3.89 7.71 2.06
C PHE A 90 4.21 7.58 0.57
N LEU A 91 5.03 8.50 0.07
CA LEU A 91 5.48 8.55 -1.32
C LEU A 91 6.89 7.98 -1.41
N LEU A 92 7.02 6.79 -1.98
CA LEU A 92 8.29 6.17 -2.35
C LEU A 92 8.77 6.71 -3.71
N LYS A 93 9.91 6.23 -4.20
CA LYS A 93 10.45 6.61 -5.52
C LYS A 93 9.39 6.47 -6.61
N GLN A 94 9.33 7.49 -7.46
CA GLN A 94 8.36 7.58 -8.55
C GLN A 94 9.03 7.83 -9.89
N SER A 95 8.33 7.48 -10.98
CA SER A 95 8.69 7.87 -12.35
C SER A 95 8.52 9.38 -12.52
N PRO A 96 9.23 10.02 -13.48
CA PRO A 96 9.06 11.44 -13.75
C PRO A 96 7.61 11.84 -14.05
N SER A 97 6.86 11.03 -14.82
CA SER A 97 5.44 11.27 -15.12
C SER A 97 4.56 11.26 -13.88
N ALA A 98 4.76 10.28 -13.00
CA ALA A 98 4.03 10.18 -11.74
C ALA A 98 4.37 11.33 -10.77
N VAL A 99 5.61 11.82 -10.77
CA VAL A 99 6.03 12.99 -9.96
C VAL A 99 5.24 14.23 -10.33
N ASP A 100 4.96 14.47 -11.60
CA ASP A 100 4.17 15.64 -12.02
C ASP A 100 2.73 15.55 -11.49
N VAL A 101 2.10 14.40 -11.61
CA VAL A 101 0.75 14.15 -11.07
C VAL A 101 0.71 14.34 -9.55
N LEU A 102 1.66 13.74 -8.83
CA LEU A 102 1.74 13.85 -7.37
C LEU A 102 2.06 15.27 -6.91
N SER A 103 2.88 15.98 -7.66
CA SER A 103 3.26 17.34 -7.34
C SER A 103 2.07 18.29 -7.21
N ASP A 104 1.11 18.16 -8.10
CA ASP A 104 -0.09 19.00 -8.07
C ASP A 104 -0.99 18.69 -6.87
N VAL A 105 -1.06 17.42 -6.49
CA VAL A 105 -1.90 16.95 -5.38
C VAL A 105 -1.26 17.27 -4.03
N PHE A 106 0.02 16.99 -3.87
CA PHE A 106 0.76 17.12 -2.61
C PHE A 106 1.48 18.46 -2.45
N LYS A 107 1.40 19.33 -3.48
CA LYS A 107 2.05 20.66 -3.49
C LYS A 107 3.55 20.57 -3.22
N LEU A 108 4.21 19.62 -3.89
CA LEU A 108 5.63 19.37 -3.72
C LEU A 108 6.48 20.55 -4.20
N THR A 109 7.51 20.87 -3.44
CA THR A 109 8.54 21.83 -3.85
C THR A 109 9.42 21.26 -4.96
N SER A 110 10.16 22.10 -5.66
CA SER A 110 11.07 21.67 -6.73
C SER A 110 12.13 20.68 -6.23
N GLU A 111 12.59 20.86 -4.99
CA GLU A 111 13.58 19.94 -4.38
C GLU A 111 12.95 18.58 -4.07
N GLU A 112 11.73 18.55 -3.53
CA GLU A 112 11.02 17.31 -3.24
C GLU A 112 10.68 16.52 -4.50
N LYS A 113 10.29 17.19 -5.59
CA LYS A 113 10.10 16.56 -6.90
C LYS A 113 11.36 15.83 -7.36
N LYS A 114 12.50 16.53 -7.30
CA LYS A 114 13.80 15.98 -7.67
C LYS A 114 14.16 14.76 -6.82
N ARG A 115 13.99 14.86 -5.49
CA ARG A 115 14.26 13.76 -4.56
C ARG A 115 13.35 12.57 -4.80
N LEU A 116 12.05 12.80 -5.01
CA LEU A 116 11.06 11.75 -5.22
C LEU A 116 11.39 10.86 -6.42
N SER A 117 11.98 11.41 -7.48
CA SER A 117 12.43 10.64 -8.64
C SER A 117 13.75 9.87 -8.40
N GLN A 118 14.52 10.24 -7.37
CA GLN A 118 15.87 9.73 -7.12
C GLN A 118 16.01 8.89 -5.85
N PHE A 119 14.97 8.76 -5.03
CA PHE A 119 15.04 8.03 -3.78
C PHE A 119 15.58 6.61 -3.96
N PRO A 120 16.55 6.19 -3.16
CA PRO A 120 16.91 4.78 -3.05
C PRO A 120 15.79 3.98 -2.36
N VAL A 121 15.94 2.65 -2.38
CA VAL A 121 15.01 1.73 -1.69
C VAL A 121 14.93 2.09 -0.19
N GLY A 122 13.72 2.13 0.33
CA GLY A 122 13.43 2.44 1.73
C GLY A 122 13.34 3.92 2.05
N GLN A 123 13.65 4.83 1.11
CA GLN A 123 13.46 6.26 1.30
C GLN A 123 12.17 6.77 0.68
N GLY A 124 11.62 7.83 1.28
CA GLY A 124 10.41 8.46 0.77
C GLY A 124 10.02 9.71 1.54
N LEU A 125 8.95 10.34 1.08
CA LEU A 125 8.28 11.44 1.76
C LEU A 125 7.09 10.88 2.55
N PHE A 126 7.07 11.17 3.84
CA PHE A 126 5.96 10.82 4.72
C PHE A 126 5.16 12.07 5.08
N PHE A 127 3.88 12.03 4.82
CA PHE A 127 2.93 13.09 5.12
C PHE A 127 2.04 12.67 6.30
N ALA A 128 1.91 13.58 7.27
CA ALA A 128 0.99 13.45 8.40
C ALA A 128 0.21 14.76 8.57
N GLY A 129 -1.00 14.79 8.05
CA GLY A 129 -1.78 16.02 7.94
C GLY A 129 -1.12 17.02 6.99
N GLN A 130 -0.78 18.23 7.49
CA GLN A 130 -0.12 19.26 6.68
C GLN A 130 1.42 19.20 6.75
N ASN A 131 1.97 18.40 7.65
CA ASN A 131 3.41 18.26 7.82
C ASN A 131 3.91 17.09 6.99
N HIS A 132 5.09 17.24 6.40
CA HIS A 132 5.76 16.16 5.71
C HIS A 132 7.26 16.18 5.98
N VAL A 133 7.85 14.99 5.96
CA VAL A 133 9.26 14.78 6.24
C VAL A 133 9.85 13.73 5.33
N HIS A 134 11.12 13.87 5.02
CA HIS A 134 11.88 12.80 4.38
C HIS A 134 12.22 11.73 5.41
N ILE A 135 11.92 10.47 5.12
CA ILE A 135 12.22 9.35 6.01
C ILE A 135 13.01 8.27 5.30
N GLN A 136 13.78 7.54 6.11
CA GLN A 136 14.44 6.30 5.73
C GLN A 136 13.86 5.18 6.58
N VAL A 137 13.26 4.18 5.94
CA VAL A 137 12.83 2.95 6.60
C VAL A 137 14.00 1.99 6.65
N VAL A 138 14.35 1.53 7.84
CA VAL A 138 15.42 0.56 8.07
C VAL A 138 14.80 -0.68 8.70
N ALA A 139 14.77 -1.78 7.95
CA ALA A 139 14.31 -3.06 8.47
C ALA A 139 15.37 -3.67 9.38
N SER A 140 14.95 -4.27 10.49
CA SER A 140 15.82 -5.08 11.33
C SER A 140 16.27 -6.35 10.59
N PRO A 141 17.34 -7.03 11.01
CA PRO A 141 17.75 -8.30 10.41
C PRO A 141 16.64 -9.35 10.41
N THR A 142 15.85 -9.42 11.48
CA THR A 142 14.69 -10.33 11.59
C THR A 142 13.60 -9.99 10.57
N GLU A 143 13.24 -8.71 10.43
CA GLU A 143 12.28 -8.26 9.44
C GLU A 143 12.78 -8.49 8.02
N THR A 144 14.06 -8.18 7.74
CA THR A 144 14.68 -8.46 6.44
C THR A 144 14.55 -9.94 6.08
N GLY A 145 14.73 -10.84 7.05
CA GLY A 145 14.55 -12.28 6.87
C GLY A 145 13.12 -12.68 6.48
N LEU A 146 12.11 -11.95 6.96
CA LEU A 146 10.71 -12.23 6.68
C LEU A 146 10.22 -11.62 5.36
N ILE A 147 10.75 -10.47 4.96
CA ILE A 147 10.24 -9.70 3.82
C ILE A 147 11.07 -9.83 2.54
N THR A 148 12.27 -10.42 2.61
CA THR A 148 13.13 -10.53 1.43
C THR A 148 12.51 -11.42 0.35
N THR A 149 12.51 -10.92 -0.87
CA THR A 149 12.14 -11.66 -2.08
C THR A 149 13.35 -11.99 -2.95
N ASN A 150 14.57 -11.66 -2.50
CA ASN A 150 15.80 -11.94 -3.22
C ASN A 150 16.06 -13.47 -3.20
N PRO A 151 16.07 -14.15 -4.38
CA PRO A 151 16.22 -15.62 -4.46
C PRO A 151 17.46 -16.15 -3.73
N GLY A 152 18.59 -15.43 -3.82
CA GLY A 152 19.84 -15.83 -3.16
C GLY A 152 19.73 -15.77 -1.63
N GLN A 153 19.06 -14.77 -1.08
CA GLN A 153 18.84 -14.65 0.36
C GLN A 153 17.83 -15.67 0.88
N VAL A 154 16.78 -15.92 0.12
CA VAL A 154 15.77 -16.95 0.44
C VAL A 154 16.42 -18.34 0.50
N GLN A 155 17.27 -18.69 -0.46
CA GLN A 155 18.00 -19.96 -0.46
C GLN A 155 18.95 -20.11 0.73
N GLN A 156 19.68 -19.06 1.09
CA GLN A 156 20.56 -19.07 2.27
C GLN A 156 19.78 -19.27 3.57
N GLN A 157 18.62 -18.64 3.71
CA GLN A 157 17.76 -18.82 4.87
C GLN A 157 17.20 -20.24 4.97
N GLN A 158 16.78 -20.81 3.85
CA GLN A 158 16.31 -22.20 3.81
C GLN A 158 17.42 -23.20 4.18
N GLN A 159 18.64 -22.98 3.73
CA GLN A 159 19.80 -23.81 4.10
C GLN A 159 20.15 -23.68 5.60
N GLN A 160 20.10 -22.47 6.16
CA GLN A 160 20.33 -22.26 7.59
C GLN A 160 19.25 -22.89 8.46
N ALA A 161 17.98 -22.79 8.03
CA ALA A 161 16.87 -23.42 8.74
C ALA A 161 16.94 -24.96 8.69
N ALA A 162 17.35 -25.54 7.56
CA ALA A 162 17.54 -26.97 7.41
C ALA A 162 18.73 -27.49 8.23
N GLY A 163 19.83 -26.73 8.33
CA GLY A 163 20.98 -27.05 9.17
C GLY A 163 20.67 -27.05 10.66
N ALA A 164 19.86 -26.10 11.12
CA ALA A 164 19.44 -25.98 12.52
C ALA A 164 18.50 -27.11 12.98
N GLN A 165 17.74 -27.73 12.06
CA GLN A 165 16.91 -28.91 12.37
C GLN A 165 17.70 -30.23 12.41
N GLY A 166 18.90 -30.29 11.80
CA GLY A 166 19.77 -31.47 11.82
C GLY A 166 20.46 -31.69 13.16
N ASP A 167 20.71 -30.64 13.92
CA ASP A 167 21.44 -30.71 15.20
C ASP A 167 20.57 -31.11 16.41
N PHE A 168 19.23 -31.15 16.26
CA PHE A 168 18.32 -31.55 17.35
C PHE A 168 17.98 -33.05 17.36
N ASN A 169 18.53 -33.85 16.42
CA ASN A 169 18.24 -35.29 16.30
C ASN A 169 19.51 -36.16 16.53
N GLN A 170 20.50 -35.67 17.25
CA GLN A 170 21.64 -36.48 17.71
C GLN A 170 21.65 -36.65 19.24
#